data_45e3b0f4d410b9cb38bb94479cfcf6c3
#
_entry.id   45e3b0f4d410b9cb38bb94479cfcf6c3
#
_cell.length_a   1.000
_cell.length_b   1.000
_cell.length_c   1.000
_cell.angle_alpha   90.00
_cell.angle_beta   90.00
_cell.angle_gamma   90.00
#
_symmetry.space_group_name_H-M   'P 1'
#
loop_
_entity.id
_entity.type
_entity.pdbx_description
1 polymer ?
#
loop_
_entity_poly.entity_id
_entity_poly.type
_entity_poly.pdbx_seq_one_letter_code
_entity_poly.pdbx_strand_id
1 'polypeptide(L)'
;NVGFSPLGAALMLAGMLALYVSDISLHLTRAAWRTLGILLALLVAAAFLPDTDMQGIRGLREKVQSGVHELRYGADSLPGGVLAQADTLHSDPRGMLSVTEGQEKTLYLRGYIAGAYADGAWKPLPGLIYSEEYAGMMKWLSGRGFDPARQPAAYLALCGDSEAEPNDVTVETLAASREYVYIPGTANELSGARVTENERDSTSRARGVLGARRYTASELSGSRPAELTVAEDWVRAPQTPGQQTYLESEAVYRGFVYDSYTAVSDTIAPTLDRLFWEDYDDSNDGIYSAVSRVREVLRDEMTYTETPSEAPGGEDPLTWFLTGGREGNAVQYASAAAMAL
;
A
#
# COMPACT_ATOMS: atom_id res chain seq x y z
N ASN A 1 -15.98 -27.08 -23.27
CA ASN A 1 -14.79 -26.39 -23.81
C ASN A 1 -15.23 -25.46 -24.92
N VAL A 2 -15.52 -24.22 -24.59
CA VAL A 2 -15.74 -23.17 -25.61
C VAL A 2 -14.34 -22.70 -26.01
N GLY A 3 -13.85 -23.18 -27.14
CA GLY A 3 -12.57 -22.74 -27.72
C GLY A 3 -12.69 -21.26 -28.10
N PHE A 4 -11.99 -20.42 -27.41
CA PHE A 4 -11.85 -19.01 -27.80
C PHE A 4 -11.08 -18.93 -29.13
N SER A 5 -11.73 -18.45 -30.18
CA SER A 5 -11.05 -18.18 -31.44
C SER A 5 -10.04 -17.05 -31.22
N PRO A 6 -8.75 -17.21 -31.60
CA PRO A 6 -7.74 -16.15 -31.50
C PRO A 6 -8.18 -14.86 -32.21
N LEU A 7 -8.90 -14.99 -33.32
CA LEU A 7 -9.48 -13.89 -34.07
C LEU A 7 -10.56 -13.13 -33.28
N GLY A 8 -11.41 -13.86 -32.54
CA GLY A 8 -12.43 -13.26 -31.69
C GLY A 8 -11.83 -12.48 -30.51
N ALA A 9 -10.76 -13.01 -29.91
CA ALA A 9 -10.02 -12.33 -28.84
C ALA A 9 -9.31 -11.05 -29.37
N ALA A 10 -8.70 -11.11 -30.55
CA ALA A 10 -8.06 -9.97 -31.18
C ALA A 10 -9.06 -8.86 -31.55
N LEU A 11 -10.24 -9.21 -32.09
CA LEU A 11 -11.31 -8.26 -32.40
C LEU A 11 -11.90 -7.63 -31.13
N MET A 12 -12.06 -8.39 -30.07
CA MET A 12 -12.55 -7.89 -28.78
C MET A 12 -11.54 -6.92 -28.14
N LEU A 13 -10.25 -7.24 -28.19
CA LEU A 13 -9.18 -6.34 -27.71
C LEU A 13 -9.08 -5.06 -28.57
N ALA A 14 -9.19 -5.18 -29.88
CA ALA A 14 -9.21 -4.03 -30.78
C ALA A 14 -10.43 -3.11 -30.53
N GLY A 15 -11.59 -3.69 -30.26
CA GLY A 15 -12.81 -2.98 -29.89
C GLY A 15 -12.69 -2.26 -28.54
N MET A 16 -12.15 -2.93 -27.54
CA MET A 16 -11.86 -2.33 -26.21
C MET A 16 -10.84 -1.20 -26.31
N LEU A 17 -9.79 -1.38 -27.13
CA LEU A 17 -8.78 -0.36 -27.36
C LEU A 17 -9.35 0.86 -28.09
N ALA A 18 -10.22 0.64 -29.09
CA ALA A 18 -10.91 1.70 -29.81
C ALA A 18 -11.85 2.51 -28.91
N LEU A 19 -12.59 1.85 -28.02
CA LEU A 19 -13.44 2.50 -27.03
C LEU A 19 -12.61 3.29 -26.01
N TYR A 20 -11.49 2.73 -25.55
CA TYR A 20 -10.59 3.40 -24.63
C TYR A 20 -9.91 4.63 -25.25
N VAL A 21 -9.51 4.55 -26.53
CA VAL A 21 -8.94 5.65 -27.30
C VAL A 21 -9.96 6.73 -27.59
N SER A 22 -11.23 6.37 -27.84
CA SER A 22 -12.31 7.32 -28.08
C SER A 22 -12.62 8.19 -26.86
N ASP A 23 -12.44 7.66 -25.67
CA ASP A 23 -12.63 8.38 -24.40
C ASP A 23 -11.46 9.33 -24.05
N ILE A 24 -10.26 9.08 -24.63
CA ILE A 24 -9.03 9.86 -24.39
C ILE A 24 -8.75 10.90 -25.52
N SER A 25 -9.55 10.93 -26.56
CA SER A 25 -9.17 11.36 -27.92
C SER A 25 -8.90 12.84 -28.18
N LEU A 26 -8.82 13.72 -27.19
CA LEU A 26 -8.75 15.16 -27.57
C LEU A 26 -7.33 15.77 -27.60
N HIS A 27 -6.27 15.12 -27.15
CA HIS A 27 -4.91 15.73 -27.13
C HIS A 27 -3.72 14.78 -27.37
N LEU A 28 -3.89 13.67 -28.08
CA LEU A 28 -2.78 12.79 -28.40
C LEU A 28 -1.90 13.35 -29.54
N THR A 29 -0.61 13.49 -29.26
CA THR A 29 0.38 13.90 -30.30
C THR A 29 0.52 12.84 -31.38
N ARG A 30 0.99 13.24 -32.57
CA ARG A 30 1.26 12.32 -33.71
C ARG A 30 2.19 11.16 -33.35
N ALA A 31 3.05 11.34 -32.35
CA ALA A 31 3.94 10.29 -31.83
C ALA A 31 3.14 9.22 -31.07
N ALA A 32 2.16 9.60 -30.27
CA ALA A 32 1.31 8.67 -29.53
C ALA A 32 0.45 7.78 -30.45
N TRP A 33 -0.03 8.33 -31.58
CA TRP A 33 -0.73 7.53 -32.59
C TRP A 33 0.18 6.52 -33.30
N ARG A 34 1.46 6.87 -33.53
CA ARG A 34 2.43 5.92 -34.11
C ARG A 34 2.77 4.79 -33.13
N THR A 35 2.99 5.10 -31.86
CA THR A 35 3.24 4.07 -30.82
C THR A 35 2.04 3.16 -30.61
N LEU A 36 0.83 3.70 -30.64
CA LEU A 36 -0.40 2.91 -30.56
C LEU A 36 -0.56 1.99 -31.79
N GLY A 37 -0.26 2.48 -33.00
CA GLY A 37 -0.27 1.68 -34.22
C GLY A 37 0.76 0.56 -34.21
N ILE A 38 1.96 0.80 -33.70
CA ILE A 38 3.02 -0.23 -33.55
C ILE A 38 2.60 -1.27 -32.51
N LEU A 39 2.04 -0.84 -31.37
CA LEU A 39 1.53 -1.76 -30.35
C LEU A 39 0.39 -2.65 -30.86
N LEU A 40 -0.53 -2.06 -31.63
CA LEU A 40 -1.62 -2.81 -32.25
C LEU A 40 -1.09 -3.81 -33.29
N ALA A 41 -0.13 -3.42 -34.12
CA ALA A 41 0.51 -4.29 -35.09
C ALA A 41 1.27 -5.45 -34.43
N LEU A 42 1.95 -5.22 -33.32
CA LEU A 42 2.62 -6.24 -32.53
C LEU A 42 1.64 -7.20 -31.87
N LEU A 43 0.51 -6.70 -31.37
CA LEU A 43 -0.56 -7.51 -30.78
C LEU A 43 -1.23 -8.41 -31.83
N VAL A 44 -1.48 -7.88 -33.04
CA VAL A 44 -2.00 -8.63 -34.17
C VAL A 44 -0.98 -9.67 -34.63
N ALA A 45 0.30 -9.32 -34.76
CA ALA A 45 1.35 -10.25 -35.12
C ALA A 45 1.49 -11.39 -34.11
N ALA A 46 1.40 -11.10 -32.81
CA ALA A 46 1.43 -12.09 -31.74
C ALA A 46 0.23 -13.07 -31.79
N ALA A 47 -0.93 -12.61 -32.26
CA ALA A 47 -2.13 -13.46 -32.43
C ALA A 47 -2.03 -14.46 -33.58
N PHE A 48 -1.11 -14.22 -34.53
CA PHE A 48 -0.89 -15.09 -35.71
C PHE A 48 0.35 -15.99 -35.59
N LEU A 49 1.11 -15.93 -34.47
CA LEU A 49 2.23 -16.82 -34.25
C LEU A 49 1.72 -18.22 -33.88
N PRO A 50 2.25 -19.27 -34.48
CA PRO A 50 1.87 -20.64 -34.14
C PRO A 50 2.33 -21.01 -32.72
N ASP A 51 1.54 -21.78 -32.00
CA ASP A 51 1.62 -22.19 -30.61
C ASP A 51 2.93 -22.91 -30.16
N THR A 52 4.00 -22.82 -30.91
CA THR A 52 5.16 -23.72 -30.78
C THR A 52 6.23 -23.25 -29.79
N ASP A 53 6.14 -22.06 -29.19
CA ASP A 53 7.12 -21.65 -28.18
C ASP A 53 6.52 -20.76 -27.08
N MET A 54 5.84 -21.40 -26.14
CA MET A 54 5.18 -20.74 -25.01
C MET A 54 6.15 -20.01 -24.07
N GLN A 55 7.43 -20.36 -24.02
CA GLN A 55 8.41 -19.74 -23.12
C GLN A 55 8.90 -18.39 -23.66
N GLY A 56 9.16 -18.31 -24.97
CA GLY A 56 9.58 -17.08 -25.64
C GLY A 56 8.48 -15.99 -25.59
N ILE A 57 7.22 -16.41 -25.73
CA ILE A 57 6.07 -15.49 -25.70
C ILE A 57 5.83 -14.95 -24.28
N ARG A 58 6.03 -15.76 -23.23
CA ARG A 58 5.94 -15.33 -21.85
C ARG A 58 6.98 -14.23 -21.53
N GLY A 59 8.23 -14.47 -21.89
CA GLY A 59 9.31 -13.50 -21.66
C GLY A 59 9.10 -12.18 -22.44
N LEU A 60 8.54 -12.25 -23.65
CA LEU A 60 8.19 -11.04 -24.42
C LEU A 60 7.01 -10.30 -23.77
N ARG A 61 6.00 -11.03 -23.32
CA ARG A 61 4.84 -10.45 -22.62
C ARG A 61 5.27 -9.75 -21.32
N GLU A 62 6.11 -10.37 -20.53
CA GLU A 62 6.64 -9.79 -19.29
C GLU A 62 7.46 -8.51 -19.57
N LYS A 63 8.35 -8.54 -20.58
CA LYS A 63 9.10 -7.34 -20.98
C LYS A 63 8.22 -6.21 -21.50
N VAL A 64 7.16 -6.52 -22.24
CA VAL A 64 6.20 -5.51 -22.71
C VAL A 64 5.38 -4.96 -21.54
N GLN A 65 4.94 -5.83 -20.62
CA GLN A 65 4.20 -5.41 -19.44
C GLN A 65 5.06 -4.54 -18.52
N SER A 66 6.31 -4.94 -18.25
CA SER A 66 7.23 -4.13 -17.43
C SER A 66 7.56 -2.80 -18.09
N GLY A 67 7.85 -2.77 -19.40
CA GLY A 67 8.08 -1.52 -20.11
C GLY A 67 6.87 -0.57 -20.15
N VAL A 68 5.66 -1.10 -20.26
CA VAL A 68 4.42 -0.31 -20.18
C VAL A 68 4.21 0.20 -18.76
N HIS A 69 4.48 -0.63 -17.75
CA HIS A 69 4.41 -0.25 -16.34
C HIS A 69 5.40 0.88 -16.02
N GLU A 70 6.65 0.74 -16.41
CA GLU A 70 7.69 1.74 -16.23
C GLU A 70 7.36 3.06 -16.95
N LEU A 71 6.87 2.99 -18.19
CA LEU A 71 6.44 4.16 -18.94
C LEU A 71 5.29 4.90 -18.24
N ARG A 72 4.37 4.13 -17.66
CA ARG A 72 3.16 4.65 -17.03
C ARG A 72 3.45 5.24 -15.65
N TYR A 73 4.17 4.51 -14.82
CA TYR A 73 4.33 4.81 -13.40
C TYR A 73 5.73 5.30 -13.01
N GLY A 74 6.70 5.22 -13.93
CA GLY A 74 8.10 5.48 -13.65
C GLY A 74 8.83 4.21 -13.24
N ALA A 75 10.13 4.34 -13.00
CA ALA A 75 10.93 3.24 -12.46
C ALA A 75 10.33 2.80 -11.13
N ASP A 76 10.30 1.49 -10.92
CA ASP A 76 9.77 0.93 -9.69
C ASP A 76 10.78 1.20 -8.57
N SER A 77 10.48 2.21 -7.76
CA SER A 77 11.35 2.66 -6.67
C SER A 77 10.99 2.02 -5.33
N LEU A 78 9.90 1.25 -5.32
CA LEU A 78 9.42 0.53 -4.16
C LEU A 78 9.38 -0.97 -4.47
N PRO A 79 9.72 -1.82 -3.50
CA PRO A 79 9.73 -3.27 -3.69
C PRO A 79 8.33 -3.88 -3.90
N GLY A 80 7.26 -3.08 -3.94
CA GLY A 80 5.90 -3.55 -4.15
C GLY A 80 5.44 -4.63 -3.15
N GLY A 81 6.02 -4.63 -1.95
CA GLY A 81 5.83 -5.63 -0.91
C GLY A 81 6.82 -6.81 -0.97
N VAL A 82 7.58 -7.00 -2.04
CA VAL A 82 8.55 -8.12 -2.18
C VAL A 82 9.84 -7.79 -1.43
N LEU A 83 10.10 -8.47 -0.30
CA LEU A 83 11.26 -8.17 0.55
C LEU A 83 12.60 -8.43 -0.13
N ALA A 84 12.69 -9.43 -1.00
CA ALA A 84 13.91 -9.71 -1.76
C ALA A 84 14.31 -8.56 -2.70
N GLN A 85 13.40 -7.65 -3.04
CA GLN A 85 13.69 -6.46 -3.85
C GLN A 85 14.01 -5.23 -3.00
N ALA A 86 13.99 -5.36 -1.68
CA ALA A 86 14.32 -4.30 -0.74
C ALA A 86 15.79 -4.33 -0.28
N ASP A 87 16.62 -5.20 -0.85
CA ASP A 87 18.07 -5.33 -0.58
C ASP A 87 18.85 -4.07 -0.95
N THR A 88 18.35 -3.30 -1.91
CA THR A 88 18.93 -2.02 -2.32
C THR A 88 17.89 -0.91 -2.27
N LEU A 89 18.08 0.09 -1.41
CA LEU A 89 17.27 1.30 -1.43
C LEU A 89 17.72 2.18 -2.60
N HIS A 90 16.80 2.40 -3.54
CA HIS A 90 17.04 3.26 -4.68
C HIS A 90 16.91 4.72 -4.26
N SER A 91 18.01 5.47 -4.33
CA SER A 91 17.98 6.92 -4.18
C SER A 91 18.16 7.58 -5.54
N ASP A 92 17.37 8.61 -5.80
CA ASP A 92 17.52 9.45 -7.00
C ASP A 92 17.99 10.84 -6.57
N PRO A 93 19.06 11.39 -7.17
CA PRO A 93 19.59 12.72 -6.81
C PRO A 93 18.58 13.85 -7.02
N ARG A 94 17.52 13.63 -7.80
CA ARG A 94 16.41 14.57 -7.96
C ARG A 94 15.43 14.56 -6.79
N GLY A 95 15.58 13.62 -5.85
CA GLY A 95 14.60 13.32 -4.81
C GLY A 95 13.45 12.42 -5.31
N MET A 96 12.82 11.74 -4.39
CA MET A 96 11.70 10.83 -4.70
C MET A 96 10.37 11.58 -4.79
N LEU A 97 10.14 12.46 -3.84
CA LEU A 97 8.94 13.30 -3.72
C LEU A 97 9.35 14.73 -3.43
N SER A 98 8.58 15.70 -3.92
CA SER A 98 8.59 17.08 -3.44
C SER A 98 7.29 17.31 -2.65
N VAL A 99 7.43 17.73 -1.41
CA VAL A 99 6.29 17.94 -0.52
C VAL A 99 6.28 19.41 -0.09
N THR A 100 5.12 20.04 -0.27
CA THR A 100 4.88 21.41 0.20
C THR A 100 3.72 21.37 1.18
N GLU A 101 3.94 21.91 2.35
CA GLU A 101 2.94 21.96 3.43
C GLU A 101 2.72 23.39 3.92
N GLY A 102 1.53 23.64 4.44
CA GLY A 102 1.18 24.95 5.01
C GLY A 102 1.75 25.19 6.41
N GLN A 103 2.09 24.09 7.13
CA GLN A 103 2.64 24.14 8.48
C GLN A 103 3.86 23.22 8.58
N GLU A 104 4.95 23.72 9.11
CA GLU A 104 6.18 22.94 9.30
C GLU A 104 6.00 21.88 10.37
N LYS A 105 5.98 20.59 9.96
CA LYS A 105 5.90 19.44 10.86
C LYS A 105 6.50 18.19 10.24
N THR A 106 6.75 17.18 11.05
CA THR A 106 7.14 15.86 10.54
C THR A 106 5.94 15.16 9.91
N LEU A 107 6.05 14.82 8.63
CA LEU A 107 5.03 14.10 7.89
C LEU A 107 5.43 12.64 7.68
N TYR A 108 4.49 11.74 7.91
CA TYR A 108 4.58 10.33 7.54
C TYR A 108 3.60 10.05 6.41
N LEU A 109 4.13 9.85 5.20
CA LEU A 109 3.33 9.58 4.01
C LEU A 109 3.21 8.07 3.82
N ARG A 110 1.99 7.57 3.66
CA ARG A 110 1.72 6.18 3.30
C ARG A 110 1.42 6.09 1.81
N GLY A 111 1.98 5.09 1.15
CA GLY A 111 1.74 4.81 -0.26
C GLY A 111 1.21 3.38 -0.45
N TYR A 112 2.11 2.39 -0.47
CA TYR A 112 1.74 0.97 -0.52
C TYR A 112 1.35 0.47 0.87
N ILE A 113 0.23 -0.25 0.95
CA ILE A 113 -0.27 -0.91 2.16
C ILE A 113 -0.60 -2.36 1.82
N ALA A 114 -0.23 -3.27 2.69
CA ALA A 114 -0.55 -4.68 2.56
C ALA A 114 -0.90 -5.27 3.93
N GLY A 115 -1.69 -6.33 3.94
CA GLY A 115 -2.27 -6.88 5.17
C GLY A 115 -1.80 -8.29 5.52
N ALA A 116 -1.06 -8.96 4.62
CA ALA A 116 -0.59 -10.31 4.89
C ALA A 116 0.83 -10.50 4.38
N TYR A 117 1.67 -11.14 5.16
CA TYR A 117 3.01 -11.55 4.76
C TYR A 117 3.01 -13.03 4.37
N ALA A 118 3.36 -13.34 3.13
CA ALA A 118 3.47 -14.70 2.63
C ALA A 118 4.47 -14.79 1.46
N ASP A 119 5.23 -15.89 1.41
CA ASP A 119 6.20 -16.19 0.34
C ASP A 119 7.21 -15.05 0.12
N GLY A 120 7.74 -14.47 1.19
CA GLY A 120 8.74 -13.41 1.13
C GLY A 120 8.18 -12.04 0.69
N ALA A 121 6.87 -11.84 0.75
CA ALA A 121 6.24 -10.60 0.31
C ALA A 121 5.03 -10.20 1.16
N TRP A 122 4.87 -8.90 1.34
CA TRP A 122 3.64 -8.30 1.83
C TRP A 122 2.60 -8.22 0.70
N LYS A 123 1.42 -8.78 0.93
CA LYS A 123 0.34 -8.86 -0.06
C LYS A 123 -0.94 -8.21 0.49
N PRO A 124 -1.75 -7.57 -0.36
CA PRO A 124 -3.10 -7.19 0.02
C PRO A 124 -3.91 -8.41 0.41
N LEU A 125 -4.87 -8.26 1.32
CA LEU A 125 -5.82 -9.33 1.60
C LEU A 125 -6.60 -9.70 0.34
N PRO A 126 -6.97 -10.99 0.17
CA PRO A 126 -7.79 -11.42 -0.95
C PRO A 126 -9.10 -10.65 -1.05
N GLY A 127 -9.46 -10.18 -2.24
CA GLY A 127 -10.68 -9.40 -2.45
C GLY A 127 -11.97 -10.11 -2.03
N LEU A 128 -11.98 -11.44 -1.99
CA LEU A 128 -13.09 -12.26 -1.54
C LEU A 128 -13.43 -12.04 -0.06
N ILE A 129 -12.44 -11.77 0.78
CA ILE A 129 -12.64 -11.44 2.20
C ILE A 129 -13.61 -10.26 2.31
N TYR A 130 -13.42 -9.22 1.53
CA TYR A 130 -14.27 -8.03 1.57
C TYR A 130 -15.61 -8.20 0.84
N SER A 131 -15.65 -8.99 -0.23
CA SER A 131 -16.82 -9.08 -1.11
C SER A 131 -17.76 -10.24 -0.77
N GLU A 132 -17.32 -11.22 -0.01
CA GLU A 132 -18.10 -12.39 0.36
C GLU A 132 -18.18 -12.54 1.88
N GLU A 133 -17.06 -12.79 2.55
CA GLU A 133 -17.05 -13.13 3.97
C GLU A 133 -17.53 -11.97 4.85
N TYR A 134 -16.97 -10.77 4.64
CA TYR A 134 -17.30 -9.57 5.43
C TYR A 134 -18.13 -8.54 4.65
N ALA A 135 -18.73 -8.92 3.51
CA ALA A 135 -19.49 -7.99 2.67
C ALA A 135 -20.64 -7.26 3.43
N GLY A 136 -21.33 -7.98 4.27
CA GLY A 136 -22.42 -7.42 5.10
C GLY A 136 -21.92 -6.39 6.08
N MET A 137 -20.80 -6.68 6.74
CA MET A 137 -20.14 -5.79 7.68
C MET A 137 -19.63 -4.52 6.98
N MET A 138 -18.92 -4.66 5.86
CA MET A 138 -18.40 -3.53 5.09
C MET A 138 -19.53 -2.59 4.62
N LYS A 139 -20.64 -3.17 4.15
CA LYS A 139 -21.81 -2.38 3.79
C LYS A 139 -22.43 -1.65 4.98
N TRP A 140 -22.47 -2.29 6.15
CA TRP A 140 -23.00 -1.69 7.37
C TRP A 140 -22.11 -0.53 7.85
N LEU A 141 -20.79 -0.71 7.82
CA LEU A 141 -19.80 0.34 8.16
C LEU A 141 -19.92 1.54 7.23
N SER A 142 -19.94 1.31 5.91
CA SER A 142 -20.11 2.35 4.91
C SER A 142 -21.44 3.10 5.09
N GLY A 143 -22.53 2.38 5.39
CA GLY A 143 -23.84 3.00 5.68
C GLY A 143 -23.87 3.90 6.92
N ARG A 144 -22.89 3.77 7.81
CA ARG A 144 -22.69 4.62 9.00
C ARG A 144 -21.64 5.73 8.78
N GLY A 145 -21.11 5.84 7.56
CA GLY A 145 -20.05 6.80 7.23
C GLY A 145 -18.67 6.44 7.80
N PHE A 146 -18.48 5.19 8.22
CA PHE A 146 -17.18 4.73 8.70
C PHE A 146 -16.29 4.34 7.51
N ASP A 147 -15.14 5.01 7.42
CA ASP A 147 -14.11 4.77 6.41
C ASP A 147 -12.81 4.31 7.08
N PRO A 148 -12.40 3.03 6.88
CA PRO A 148 -11.16 2.51 7.44
C PRO A 148 -9.91 3.32 7.08
N ALA A 149 -9.88 3.91 5.88
CA ALA A 149 -8.75 4.71 5.42
C ALA A 149 -8.62 6.06 6.13
N ARG A 150 -9.71 6.55 6.71
CA ARG A 150 -9.81 7.90 7.31
C ARG A 150 -10.05 7.89 8.81
N GLN A 151 -9.81 6.76 9.47
CA GLN A 151 -10.03 6.66 10.93
C GLN A 151 -9.29 7.74 11.75
N PRO A 152 -7.98 8.04 11.49
CA PRO A 152 -7.30 9.09 12.25
C PRO A 152 -7.94 10.47 12.06
N ALA A 153 -8.35 10.80 10.84
CA ALA A 153 -9.04 12.07 10.56
C ALA A 153 -10.42 12.13 11.23
N ALA A 154 -11.19 11.03 11.17
CA ALA A 154 -12.49 10.94 11.84
C ALA A 154 -12.36 11.06 13.36
N TYR A 155 -11.35 10.41 13.94
CA TYR A 155 -11.06 10.51 15.36
C TYR A 155 -10.74 11.96 15.78
N LEU A 156 -9.83 12.64 15.05
CA LEU A 156 -9.48 14.03 15.32
C LEU A 156 -10.70 14.96 15.21
N ALA A 157 -11.55 14.75 14.21
CA ALA A 157 -12.78 15.52 14.06
C ALA A 157 -13.74 15.35 15.25
N LEU A 158 -13.75 14.17 15.89
CA LEU A 158 -14.58 13.87 17.06
C LEU A 158 -14.00 14.36 18.39
N CYS A 159 -12.72 14.69 18.44
CA CYS A 159 -12.10 15.30 19.63
C CYS A 159 -12.60 16.74 19.88
N GLY A 160 -13.26 17.36 18.90
CA GLY A 160 -13.88 18.67 19.08
C GLY A 160 -12.85 19.81 19.22
N ASP A 161 -11.64 19.59 18.75
CA ASP A 161 -10.59 20.61 18.77
C ASP A 161 -10.95 21.72 17.77
N SER A 162 -11.48 22.81 18.29
CA SER A 162 -11.91 23.97 17.50
C SER A 162 -10.73 24.71 16.86
N GLU A 163 -9.49 24.33 17.17
CA GLU A 163 -8.25 24.86 16.62
C GLU A 163 -7.64 23.99 15.52
N ALA A 164 -8.28 22.86 15.19
CA ALA A 164 -7.84 22.01 14.08
C ALA A 164 -8.12 22.73 12.75
N GLU A 165 -7.13 23.43 12.23
CA GLU A 165 -7.21 24.03 10.90
C GLU A 165 -6.83 23.01 9.83
N PRO A 166 -7.49 23.03 8.66
CA PRO A 166 -7.08 22.21 7.52
C PRO A 166 -5.65 22.61 7.11
N ASN A 167 -4.79 21.64 6.98
CA ASN A 167 -3.45 21.80 6.41
C ASN A 167 -3.37 21.09 5.07
N ASP A 168 -3.06 21.85 4.02
CA ASP A 168 -2.91 21.32 2.68
C ASP A 168 -1.48 20.85 2.44
N VAL A 169 -1.35 19.55 2.18
CA VAL A 169 -0.10 18.90 1.83
C VAL A 169 -0.09 18.61 0.32
N THR A 170 0.67 19.39 -0.42
CA THR A 170 0.85 19.17 -1.85
C THR A 170 2.05 18.28 -2.10
N VAL A 171 1.81 17.15 -2.78
CA VAL A 171 2.82 16.17 -3.14
C VAL A 171 3.03 16.18 -4.65
N GLU A 172 4.28 16.28 -5.08
CA GLU A 172 4.72 16.09 -6.45
C GLU A 172 5.66 14.89 -6.53
N THR A 173 5.30 13.91 -7.36
CA THR A 173 6.07 12.69 -7.56
C THR A 173 7.18 12.95 -8.57
N LEU A 174 8.42 12.96 -8.13
CA LEU A 174 9.61 13.19 -8.95
C LEU A 174 10.16 11.89 -9.52
N ALA A 175 10.72 11.03 -8.67
CA ALA A 175 11.30 9.74 -9.04
C ALA A 175 10.60 8.55 -8.37
N ALA A 176 9.72 8.76 -7.40
CA ALA A 176 8.92 7.70 -6.80
C ALA A 176 7.89 7.12 -7.78
N SER A 177 7.38 5.92 -7.49
CA SER A 177 6.33 5.30 -8.29
C SER A 177 5.06 6.15 -8.31
N ARG A 178 4.55 6.43 -9.50
CA ARG A 178 3.30 7.18 -9.74
C ARG A 178 2.05 6.31 -9.69
N GLU A 179 2.21 5.03 -9.41
CA GLU A 179 1.08 4.12 -9.18
C GLU A 179 0.37 4.45 -7.87
N TYR A 180 1.13 4.84 -6.86
CA TYR A 180 0.59 5.14 -5.54
C TYR A 180 0.42 6.65 -5.33
N VAL A 181 -0.51 6.98 -4.45
CA VAL A 181 -0.73 8.34 -3.96
C VAL A 181 -0.22 8.39 -2.53
N TYR A 182 0.84 9.13 -2.32
CA TYR A 182 1.50 9.27 -1.01
C TYR A 182 0.77 10.34 -0.21
N ILE A 183 0.05 9.92 0.83
CA ILE A 183 -0.78 10.81 1.65
C ILE A 183 -0.48 10.66 3.13
N PRO A 184 -0.62 11.75 3.93
CA PRO A 184 -0.58 11.65 5.38
C PRO A 184 -1.64 10.68 5.92
N GLY A 185 -1.33 9.99 7.01
CA GLY A 185 -2.30 9.10 7.67
C GLY A 185 -3.55 9.82 8.17
N THR A 186 -3.44 11.12 8.41
CA THR A 186 -4.50 12.03 8.87
C THR A 186 -5.26 12.71 7.73
N ALA A 187 -4.99 12.36 6.46
CA ALA A 187 -5.67 12.96 5.31
C ALA A 187 -7.19 12.72 5.37
N ASN A 188 -7.94 13.80 5.19
CA ASN A 188 -9.39 13.78 5.14
C ASN A 188 -9.92 13.86 3.70
N GLU A 189 -9.30 14.71 2.87
CA GLU A 189 -9.69 14.94 1.49
C GLU A 189 -8.48 14.84 0.56
N LEU A 190 -8.73 14.46 -0.69
CA LEU A 190 -7.74 14.40 -1.73
C LEU A 190 -8.26 15.11 -2.99
N SER A 191 -7.44 16.00 -3.54
CA SER A 191 -7.73 16.78 -4.75
C SER A 191 -6.58 16.73 -5.75
N GLY A 192 -6.87 17.00 -7.03
CA GLY A 192 -5.85 17.12 -8.08
C GLY A 192 -5.38 15.80 -8.69
N ALA A 193 -5.68 14.65 -8.11
CA ALA A 193 -5.42 13.34 -8.71
C ALA A 193 -6.72 12.58 -8.93
N ARG A 194 -6.79 11.86 -10.05
CA ARG A 194 -7.80 10.82 -10.21
C ARG A 194 -7.31 9.58 -9.47
N VAL A 195 -7.90 9.30 -8.34
CA VAL A 195 -7.53 8.18 -7.48
C VAL A 195 -8.62 7.14 -7.49
N THR A 196 -8.24 5.88 -7.45
CA THR A 196 -9.09 4.84 -6.92
C THR A 196 -8.81 4.80 -5.43
N GLU A 197 -9.69 5.36 -4.66
CA GLU A 197 -9.69 5.04 -3.24
C GLU A 197 -10.07 3.57 -3.15
N ASN A 198 -9.15 2.75 -2.71
CA ASN A 198 -9.49 1.40 -2.35
C ASN A 198 -9.91 1.44 -0.88
N GLU A 199 -11.18 1.64 -0.66
CA GLU A 199 -11.81 1.69 0.67
C GLU A 199 -11.52 0.43 1.50
N ARG A 200 -11.01 -0.63 0.84
CA ARG A 200 -10.84 -1.95 1.46
C ARG A 200 -9.51 -2.10 2.18
N ASP A 201 -8.41 -1.74 1.53
CA ASP A 201 -7.04 -1.90 2.08
C ASP A 201 -6.36 -0.56 2.42
N SER A 202 -7.10 0.54 2.36
CA SER A 202 -6.59 1.90 2.61
C SER A 202 -5.47 2.35 1.67
N THR A 203 -5.22 1.63 0.58
CA THR A 203 -4.25 2.00 -0.44
C THR A 203 -4.90 2.91 -1.47
N SER A 204 -4.36 4.09 -1.67
CA SER A 204 -4.80 5.00 -2.73
C SER A 204 -3.95 4.79 -3.98
N ARG A 205 -4.57 4.28 -5.05
CA ARG A 205 -3.93 4.05 -6.35
C ARG A 205 -4.36 5.08 -7.37
N ALA A 206 -3.40 5.55 -8.16
CA ALA A 206 -3.68 6.51 -9.21
C ALA A 206 -4.49 5.88 -10.35
N ARG A 207 -5.57 6.58 -10.76
CA ARG A 207 -6.28 6.29 -12.00
C ARG A 207 -5.70 7.14 -13.13
N GLY A 208 -5.55 6.55 -14.30
CA GLY A 208 -5.09 7.26 -15.48
C GLY A 208 -3.79 6.71 -16.06
N VAL A 209 -3.50 7.14 -17.30
CA VAL A 209 -2.38 6.58 -18.09
C VAL A 209 -1.02 6.96 -17.53
N LEU A 210 -0.93 8.06 -16.80
CA LEU A 210 0.36 8.62 -16.34
C LEU A 210 0.55 8.58 -14.82
N GLY A 211 -0.34 7.92 -14.09
CA GLY A 211 -0.29 7.87 -12.63
C GLY A 211 -0.52 9.22 -11.94
N ALA A 212 -0.24 9.30 -10.66
CA ALA A 212 -0.35 10.51 -9.86
C ALA A 212 0.96 11.31 -9.92
N ARG A 213 0.91 12.53 -10.47
CA ARG A 213 2.08 13.41 -10.60
C ARG A 213 2.12 14.51 -9.58
N ARG A 214 0.99 15.18 -9.39
CA ARG A 214 0.83 16.28 -8.44
C ARG A 214 -0.59 16.29 -7.93
N TYR A 215 -0.74 16.36 -6.63
CA TYR A 215 -2.03 16.33 -5.94
C TYR A 215 -1.89 16.99 -4.57
N THR A 216 -3.03 17.34 -3.98
CA THR A 216 -3.08 17.93 -2.65
C THR A 216 -3.96 17.07 -1.76
N ALA A 217 -3.42 16.67 -0.62
CA ALA A 217 -4.16 16.05 0.47
C ALA A 217 -4.44 17.11 1.53
N SER A 218 -5.70 17.30 1.89
CA SER A 218 -6.08 18.12 3.02
C SER A 218 -6.14 17.23 4.26
N GLU A 219 -5.45 17.62 5.30
CA GLU A 219 -5.47 16.91 6.57
C GLU A 219 -5.98 17.84 7.70
N LEU A 220 -6.57 17.26 8.71
CA LEU A 220 -6.85 17.96 9.94
C LEU A 220 -5.55 18.03 10.74
N SER A 221 -4.96 19.21 10.82
CA SER A 221 -3.82 19.44 11.68
C SER A 221 -4.33 19.95 13.02
N GLY A 222 -4.52 19.02 13.94
CA GLY A 222 -4.59 19.38 15.35
C GLY A 222 -3.17 19.55 15.89
N SER A 223 -3.01 20.33 16.94
CA SER A 223 -1.76 20.50 17.68
C SER A 223 -1.21 19.23 18.34
N ARG A 224 -1.78 18.04 18.03
CA ARG A 224 -1.65 16.82 18.84
C ARG A 224 -1.31 15.51 18.13
N PRO A 225 -0.35 15.38 17.18
CA PRO A 225 0.00 14.07 16.67
C PRO A 225 0.61 13.16 17.74
N ALA A 226 1.31 13.72 18.71
CA ALA A 226 1.89 12.95 19.82
C ALA A 226 0.85 12.56 20.88
N GLU A 227 -0.29 13.21 20.90
CA GLU A 227 -1.33 13.01 21.91
C GLU A 227 -2.41 12.01 21.51
N LEU A 228 -2.34 11.44 20.30
CA LEU A 228 -3.09 10.22 19.96
C LEU A 228 -2.72 9.03 20.85
N THR A 229 -1.66 9.15 21.65
CA THR A 229 -1.28 8.16 22.67
C THR A 229 -2.14 8.24 23.94
N VAL A 230 -2.81 9.34 24.17
CA VAL A 230 -3.75 9.49 25.28
C VAL A 230 -5.17 9.37 24.71
N ALA A 231 -5.84 8.29 25.09
CA ALA A 231 -7.24 8.14 24.71
C ALA A 231 -8.05 9.29 25.32
N GLU A 232 -8.74 10.04 24.48
CA GLU A 232 -9.66 11.08 24.92
C GLU A 232 -10.75 10.47 25.81
N ASP A 233 -11.23 11.24 26.78
CA ASP A 233 -12.25 10.77 27.73
C ASP A 233 -13.53 10.26 27.02
N TRP A 234 -13.87 10.82 25.88
CA TRP A 234 -15.04 10.40 25.12
C TRP A 234 -14.92 8.96 24.57
N VAL A 235 -13.72 8.41 24.43
CA VAL A 235 -13.53 7.00 24.05
C VAL A 235 -14.08 6.07 25.12
N ARG A 236 -14.03 6.48 26.38
CA ARG A 236 -14.60 5.74 27.51
C ARG A 236 -16.06 6.10 27.80
N ALA A 237 -16.40 7.37 27.54
CA ALA A 237 -17.73 7.91 27.86
C ALA A 237 -18.17 8.87 26.73
N PRO A 238 -18.66 8.36 25.60
CA PRO A 238 -19.07 9.19 24.46
C PRO A 238 -20.20 10.15 24.85
N GLN A 239 -20.04 11.41 24.47
CA GLN A 239 -20.96 12.48 24.85
C GLN A 239 -21.87 12.93 23.70
N THR A 240 -21.53 12.51 22.49
CA THR A 240 -22.32 12.86 21.30
C THR A 240 -22.75 11.59 20.51
N PRO A 241 -23.84 11.66 19.76
CA PRO A 241 -24.25 10.55 18.89
C PRO A 241 -23.17 10.19 17.85
N GLY A 242 -22.40 11.15 17.39
CA GLY A 242 -21.29 10.91 16.44
C GLY A 242 -20.17 10.08 17.06
N GLN A 243 -19.74 10.41 18.28
CA GLN A 243 -18.77 9.64 19.04
C GLN A 243 -19.25 8.22 19.30
N GLN A 244 -20.51 8.06 19.73
CA GLN A 244 -21.10 6.74 19.94
C GLN A 244 -21.11 5.90 18.66
N THR A 245 -21.55 6.49 17.54
CA THR A 245 -21.61 5.81 16.24
C THR A 245 -20.21 5.39 15.76
N TYR A 246 -19.22 6.24 15.98
CA TYR A 246 -17.82 5.94 15.62
C TYR A 246 -17.29 4.75 16.44
N LEU A 247 -17.45 4.78 17.77
CA LEU A 247 -16.95 3.71 18.65
C LEU A 247 -17.62 2.36 18.36
N GLU A 248 -18.91 2.33 18.09
CA GLU A 248 -19.60 1.11 17.68
C GLU A 248 -19.06 0.57 16.35
N SER A 249 -18.80 1.45 15.39
CA SER A 249 -18.28 1.07 14.07
C SER A 249 -16.84 0.63 14.15
N GLU A 250 -16.01 1.32 14.93
CA GLU A 250 -14.62 0.98 15.18
C GLU A 250 -14.49 -0.38 15.86
N ALA A 251 -15.32 -0.66 16.86
CA ALA A 251 -15.29 -1.95 17.56
C ALA A 251 -15.60 -3.13 16.61
N VAL A 252 -16.55 -2.97 15.70
CA VAL A 252 -16.85 -3.97 14.67
C VAL A 252 -15.71 -4.11 13.68
N TYR A 253 -15.15 -2.99 13.21
CA TYR A 253 -14.03 -3.01 12.29
C TYR A 253 -12.76 -3.58 12.94
N ARG A 254 -12.49 -3.26 14.20
CA ARG A 254 -11.38 -3.82 14.96
C ARG A 254 -11.46 -5.33 15.06
N GLY A 255 -12.66 -5.91 15.29
CA GLY A 255 -12.84 -7.36 15.24
C GLY A 255 -12.38 -7.95 13.90
N PHE A 256 -12.80 -7.36 12.80
CA PHE A 256 -12.34 -7.75 11.45
C PHE A 256 -10.82 -7.63 11.30
N VAL A 257 -10.21 -6.56 11.82
CA VAL A 257 -8.75 -6.37 11.77
C VAL A 257 -8.04 -7.50 12.51
N TYR A 258 -8.46 -7.82 13.72
CA TYR A 258 -7.87 -8.92 14.49
C TYR A 258 -8.06 -10.28 13.80
N ASP A 259 -9.21 -10.52 13.17
CA ASP A 259 -9.46 -11.79 12.48
C ASP A 259 -8.66 -11.93 11.17
N SER A 260 -8.39 -10.81 10.48
CA SER A 260 -7.91 -10.85 9.10
C SER A 260 -6.46 -10.38 8.90
N TYR A 261 -5.93 -9.53 9.79
CA TYR A 261 -4.61 -8.88 9.60
C TYR A 261 -3.55 -9.33 10.61
N THR A 262 -3.89 -10.13 11.62
CA THR A 262 -2.94 -10.58 12.65
C THR A 262 -2.45 -12.01 12.41
N ALA A 263 -2.73 -12.59 11.24
CA ALA A 263 -2.28 -13.93 10.93
C ALA A 263 -0.77 -13.97 10.64
N VAL A 264 -0.04 -14.73 11.46
CA VAL A 264 1.38 -15.01 11.28
C VAL A 264 1.54 -16.45 10.80
N SER A 265 2.41 -16.66 9.80
CA SER A 265 2.64 -18.01 9.27
C SER A 265 3.37 -18.90 10.28
N ASP A 266 3.01 -20.19 10.32
CA ASP A 266 3.62 -21.20 11.21
C ASP A 266 5.15 -21.33 11.00
N THR A 267 5.67 -20.88 9.85
CA THR A 267 7.10 -20.96 9.54
C THR A 267 7.92 -19.88 10.26
N ILE A 268 7.37 -18.68 10.45
CA ILE A 268 8.08 -17.57 11.07
C ILE A 268 7.72 -17.37 12.55
N ALA A 269 6.51 -17.76 12.97
CA ALA A 269 6.03 -17.59 14.34
C ALA A 269 7.01 -18.08 15.41
N PRO A 270 7.62 -19.30 15.32
CA PRO A 270 8.57 -19.75 16.34
C PRO A 270 9.83 -18.88 16.43
N THR A 271 10.22 -18.22 15.33
CA THR A 271 11.37 -17.32 15.31
C THR A 271 11.04 -16.01 16.01
N LEU A 272 9.84 -15.47 15.76
CA LEU A 272 9.34 -14.27 16.42
C LEU A 272 9.17 -14.49 17.93
N ASP A 273 8.54 -15.59 18.31
CA ASP A 273 8.33 -15.94 19.73
C ASP A 273 9.65 -16.00 20.48
N ARG A 274 10.62 -16.76 19.94
CA ARG A 274 11.92 -16.90 20.58
C ARG A 274 12.69 -15.58 20.67
N LEU A 275 12.64 -14.74 19.62
CA LEU A 275 13.45 -13.52 19.55
C LEU A 275 12.86 -12.39 20.37
N PHE A 276 11.55 -12.23 20.36
CA PHE A 276 10.88 -11.07 20.95
C PHE A 276 10.18 -11.37 22.26
N TRP A 277 9.68 -12.62 22.46
CA TRP A 277 8.71 -12.91 23.51
C TRP A 277 9.13 -13.98 24.52
N GLU A 278 10.22 -14.73 24.29
CA GLU A 278 10.61 -15.87 25.17
C GLU A 278 10.75 -15.49 26.65
N ASP A 279 11.26 -14.29 26.94
CA ASP A 279 11.47 -13.78 28.32
C ASP A 279 10.56 -12.56 28.62
N TYR A 280 9.48 -12.36 27.87
CA TYR A 280 8.60 -11.20 28.04
C TYR A 280 7.43 -11.54 28.98
N ASP A 281 7.29 -10.75 30.05
CA ASP A 281 6.16 -10.87 30.99
C ASP A 281 5.07 -9.87 30.61
N ASP A 282 3.98 -10.36 30.01
CA ASP A 282 2.85 -9.57 29.57
C ASP A 282 1.83 -9.25 30.68
N SER A 283 2.03 -9.76 31.89
CA SER A 283 1.06 -9.72 32.99
C SER A 283 0.73 -8.31 33.51
N ASN A 284 1.61 -7.33 33.24
CA ASN A 284 1.46 -5.94 33.69
C ASN A 284 1.67 -4.91 32.56
N ASP A 285 1.95 -5.35 31.34
CA ASP A 285 2.46 -4.50 30.30
C ASP A 285 1.41 -4.29 29.20
N GLY A 286 1.17 -3.02 28.86
CA GLY A 286 0.31 -2.65 27.74
C GLY A 286 1.08 -2.65 26.41
N ILE A 287 0.38 -2.34 25.32
CA ILE A 287 0.91 -2.27 23.96
C ILE A 287 2.19 -1.42 23.85
N TYR A 288 2.35 -0.42 24.71
CA TYR A 288 3.53 0.44 24.75
C TYR A 288 4.80 -0.33 25.14
N SER A 289 4.68 -1.23 26.08
CA SER A 289 5.78 -2.10 26.51
C SER A 289 6.15 -3.09 25.41
N ALA A 290 5.16 -3.69 24.76
CA ALA A 290 5.38 -4.56 23.60
C ALA A 290 6.13 -3.85 22.47
N VAL A 291 5.70 -2.65 22.09
CA VAL A 291 6.40 -1.84 21.08
C VAL A 291 7.82 -1.48 21.50
N SER A 292 8.04 -1.12 22.77
CA SER A 292 9.36 -0.83 23.30
C SER A 292 10.26 -2.06 23.27
N ARG A 293 9.75 -3.21 23.66
CA ARG A 293 10.46 -4.49 23.60
C ARG A 293 10.91 -4.83 22.18
N VAL A 294 10.00 -4.76 21.20
CA VAL A 294 10.33 -5.03 19.80
C VAL A 294 11.42 -4.08 19.29
N ARG A 295 11.31 -2.80 19.61
CA ARG A 295 12.32 -1.80 19.23
C ARG A 295 13.69 -2.07 19.86
N GLU A 296 13.74 -2.46 21.13
CA GLU A 296 14.97 -2.79 21.84
C GLU A 296 15.65 -4.02 21.25
N VAL A 297 14.90 -5.10 21.04
CA VAL A 297 15.43 -6.31 20.41
C VAL A 297 16.00 -6.03 19.03
N LEU A 298 15.26 -5.32 18.18
CA LEU A 298 15.74 -4.98 16.85
C LEU A 298 17.00 -4.10 16.87
N ARG A 299 17.09 -3.16 17.80
CA ARG A 299 18.26 -2.31 17.97
C ARG A 299 19.49 -3.08 18.44
N ASP A 300 19.28 -4.01 19.37
CA ASP A 300 20.39 -4.68 20.06
C ASP A 300 20.88 -5.93 19.31
N GLU A 301 19.99 -6.60 18.57
CA GLU A 301 20.27 -7.84 17.86
C GLU A 301 20.56 -7.67 16.36
N MET A 302 20.16 -6.54 15.77
CA MET A 302 20.28 -6.32 14.32
C MET A 302 21.16 -5.12 14.00
N THR A 303 21.81 -5.16 12.85
CA THR A 303 22.63 -4.06 12.33
C THR A 303 21.94 -3.37 11.18
N TYR A 304 21.80 -2.04 11.24
CA TYR A 304 21.24 -1.28 10.12
C TYR A 304 22.27 -1.11 8.99
N THR A 305 21.87 -1.42 7.76
CA THR A 305 22.62 -1.16 6.54
C THR A 305 21.68 -0.83 5.38
N GLU A 306 22.11 0.03 4.47
CA GLU A 306 21.31 0.33 3.25
C GLU A 306 21.42 -0.76 2.19
N THR A 307 22.43 -1.62 2.31
CA THR A 307 22.71 -2.72 1.36
C THR A 307 22.87 -4.03 2.12
N PRO A 308 21.77 -4.59 2.65
CA PRO A 308 21.83 -5.87 3.36
C PRO A 308 22.21 -7.03 2.41
N SER A 309 22.76 -8.10 2.97
CA SER A 309 23.03 -9.31 2.23
C SER A 309 21.71 -10.00 1.79
N GLU A 310 21.72 -10.50 0.57
CA GLU A 310 20.58 -11.28 0.05
C GLU A 310 20.38 -12.56 0.86
N ALA A 311 19.12 -12.96 1.03
CA ALA A 311 18.80 -14.26 1.58
C ALA A 311 19.31 -15.38 0.66
N PRO A 312 19.89 -16.45 1.21
CA PRO A 312 20.25 -17.62 0.42
C PRO A 312 19.08 -18.17 -0.38
N GLY A 313 19.34 -18.73 -1.55
CA GLY A 313 18.30 -19.17 -2.47
C GLY A 313 17.29 -20.12 -1.81
N GLY A 314 16.03 -19.72 -1.80
CA GLY A 314 14.91 -20.48 -1.24
C GLY A 314 14.61 -20.19 0.24
N GLU A 315 15.39 -19.35 0.89
CA GLU A 315 15.10 -18.89 2.26
C GLU A 315 14.22 -17.63 2.23
N ASP A 316 13.30 -17.54 3.20
CA ASP A 316 12.45 -16.36 3.36
C ASP A 316 13.29 -15.16 3.80
N PRO A 317 13.23 -14.00 3.10
CA PRO A 317 14.07 -12.84 3.41
C PRO A 317 13.90 -12.29 4.83
N LEU A 318 12.69 -12.36 5.38
CA LEU A 318 12.45 -11.88 6.74
C LEU A 318 13.02 -12.85 7.78
N THR A 319 12.86 -14.16 7.54
CA THR A 319 13.47 -15.19 8.39
C THR A 319 15.00 -15.08 8.35
N TRP A 320 15.58 -14.87 7.16
CA TRP A 320 17.03 -14.65 7.02
C TRP A 320 17.49 -13.42 7.81
N PHE A 321 16.80 -12.29 7.68
CA PHE A 321 17.09 -11.09 8.46
C PHE A 321 17.10 -11.36 9.96
N LEU A 322 16.11 -12.10 10.47
CA LEU A 322 15.95 -12.36 11.90
C LEU A 322 16.93 -13.42 12.46
N THR A 323 17.50 -14.30 11.62
CA THR A 323 18.26 -15.46 12.11
C THR A 323 19.70 -15.49 11.59
N GLY A 324 19.90 -15.32 10.31
CA GLY A 324 21.18 -15.53 9.63
C GLY A 324 21.93 -14.26 9.29
N GLY A 325 21.30 -13.36 8.57
CA GLY A 325 21.90 -12.10 8.09
C GLY A 325 22.16 -11.11 9.21
N ARG A 326 21.18 -10.94 10.10
CA ARG A 326 21.25 -9.99 11.22
C ARG A 326 21.55 -8.55 10.80
N GLU A 327 21.37 -8.24 9.52
CA GLU A 327 21.54 -6.91 8.94
C GLU A 327 20.41 -6.59 7.98
N GLY A 328 19.93 -5.35 8.00
CA GLY A 328 18.82 -4.93 7.18
C GLY A 328 18.64 -3.42 7.11
N ASN A 329 17.82 -3.01 6.18
CA ASN A 329 17.40 -1.62 6.02
C ASN A 329 16.02 -1.35 6.65
N ALA A 330 15.49 -0.16 6.47
CA ALA A 330 14.20 0.25 7.04
C ALA A 330 13.03 -0.69 6.68
N VAL A 331 13.07 -1.35 5.53
CA VAL A 331 11.99 -2.26 5.07
C VAL A 331 11.99 -3.55 5.88
N GLN A 332 13.17 -4.18 6.08
CA GLN A 332 13.29 -5.39 6.90
C GLN A 332 12.94 -5.10 8.36
N TYR A 333 13.45 -3.99 8.91
CA TYR A 333 13.14 -3.57 10.29
C TYR A 333 11.65 -3.34 10.50
N ALA A 334 10.99 -2.59 9.60
CA ALA A 334 9.56 -2.33 9.68
C ALA A 334 8.73 -3.61 9.53
N SER A 335 9.14 -4.51 8.62
CA SER A 335 8.48 -5.80 8.42
C SER A 335 8.61 -6.70 9.65
N ALA A 336 9.80 -6.79 10.24
CA ALA A 336 10.02 -7.57 11.46
C ALA A 336 9.20 -7.02 12.63
N ALA A 337 9.17 -5.70 12.81
CA ALA A 337 8.37 -5.07 13.85
C ALA A 337 6.86 -5.32 13.66
N ALA A 338 6.36 -5.19 12.43
CA ALA A 338 4.95 -5.43 12.13
C ALA A 338 4.53 -6.89 12.32
N MET A 339 5.45 -7.84 12.06
CA MET A 339 5.18 -9.26 12.26
C MET A 339 5.32 -9.70 13.73
N ALA A 340 6.07 -8.96 14.53
CA ALA A 340 6.26 -9.26 15.95
C ALA A 340 5.11 -8.72 16.82
N LEU A 341 4.46 -7.61 16.40
CA LEU A 341 3.36 -6.94 17.12
C LEU A 341 2.00 -7.47 16.69
#